data_134edfd9257a51775ac70a7df40e9a43
#
_entry.id   134edfd9257a51775ac70a7df40e9a43
#
_cell.length_a   1.000
_cell.length_b   1.000
_cell.length_c   1.000
_cell.angle_alpha   90.00
_cell.angle_beta   90.00
_cell.angle_gamma   90.00
#
_symmetry.space_group_name_H-M   'P 1'
#
loop_
_entity.id
_entity.type
_entity.pdbx_description
1 polymer ?
#
loop_
_entity_poly.entity_id
_entity_poly.type
_entity_poly.pdbx_seq_one_letter_code
_entity_poly.pdbx_strand_id
1 'polypeptide(L)'
;WVALRIPDDAICAHANQSRIGKFNMKDKKNVMYAKDVVSFARSKGWFKGKDADFSWKMAYAKPDFSGRRFCDARAWAMLNHFYDMSPYLDWALGKNPDAQDMPLWVVPNKKVSVKDVENVMRDHYEGTPLSVADGSDIGGGIWVMPYRPTPLMYKVDGKQYFNERPVSTQQSGFVFVSQMRSWLPREIGGVFWFANDDANMAAFTPVYCSMTERPECYNTPGADALHFSKKNAYWVCNMTSNMVYPRYSLMFPTLKEVRDSLDSSYFAAQAGVEKKAQELYAQNPQAAVKYLNDYSVEKAQQMLGRWNQLFEFMVVKYNDMIIKPTDKNGTFKKTPYGLGATPVRPGYPEKFAKQLVKQSGDKFLVPEEKK
;
A
#
# COMPACT_ATOMS: atom_id res chain seq x y z
N TRP A 1 -2.06 28.41 5.75
CA TRP A 1 -2.18 27.06 6.30
C TRP A 1 -3.37 26.94 7.24
N VAL A 2 -3.89 25.73 7.40
CA VAL A 2 -4.93 25.35 8.36
C VAL A 2 -4.59 23.98 8.94
N ALA A 3 -4.87 23.76 10.22
CA ALA A 3 -4.72 22.50 10.91
C ALA A 3 -5.97 22.21 11.75
N LEU A 4 -6.49 21.00 11.65
CA LEU A 4 -7.62 20.53 12.44
C LEU A 4 -7.18 19.32 13.27
N ARG A 5 -7.54 19.33 14.56
CA ARG A 5 -7.43 18.14 15.39
C ARG A 5 -8.56 17.16 14.98
N ILE A 6 -8.18 15.97 14.60
CA ILE A 6 -9.14 14.87 14.37
C ILE A 6 -9.62 14.35 15.73
N PRO A 7 -10.91 14.04 15.92
CA PRO A 7 -11.42 13.44 17.16
C PRO A 7 -10.69 12.14 17.51
N ASP A 8 -10.53 11.86 18.81
CA ASP A 8 -9.74 10.73 19.30
C ASP A 8 -10.37 9.35 18.94
N ASP A 9 -11.67 9.32 18.65
CA ASP A 9 -12.44 8.15 18.24
C ASP A 9 -12.64 8.04 16.72
N ALA A 10 -12.02 8.95 15.95
CA ALA A 10 -12.20 9.03 14.49
C ALA A 10 -10.94 8.62 13.72
N ILE A 11 -11.13 8.26 12.47
CA ILE A 11 -10.09 8.06 11.49
C ILE A 11 -10.23 9.09 10.36
N CYS A 12 -9.10 9.51 9.84
CA CYS A 12 -8.99 10.42 8.70
C CYS A 12 -8.09 9.79 7.64
N ALA A 13 -8.42 9.96 6.37
CA ALA A 13 -7.57 9.57 5.26
C ALA A 13 -7.26 10.77 4.39
N HIS A 14 -6.06 10.80 3.82
CA HIS A 14 -5.58 11.87 2.97
C HIS A 14 -4.69 11.32 1.85
N ALA A 15 -4.78 11.93 0.69
CA ALA A 15 -3.86 11.67 -0.41
C ALA A 15 -3.33 13.02 -0.95
N ASN A 16 -3.08 13.17 -2.24
CA ASN A 16 -2.46 14.38 -2.81
C ASN A 16 -3.44 15.56 -3.01
N GLN A 17 -4.66 15.48 -2.47
CA GLN A 17 -5.70 16.51 -2.54
C GLN A 17 -6.01 17.05 -1.15
N SER A 18 -6.15 18.36 -0.99
CA SER A 18 -6.62 18.94 0.27
C SER A 18 -8.05 18.52 0.57
N ARG A 19 -8.30 18.03 1.79
CA ARG A 19 -9.61 17.56 2.22
C ARG A 19 -10.28 18.45 3.27
N ILE A 20 -9.55 19.35 3.91
CA ILE A 20 -10.12 20.30 4.87
C ILE A 20 -11.06 21.25 4.12
N GLY A 21 -12.35 21.16 4.41
CA GLY A 21 -13.41 22.01 3.85
C GLY A 21 -13.67 23.24 4.72
N LYS A 22 -14.93 23.41 5.14
CA LYS A 22 -15.32 24.41 6.15
C LYS A 22 -14.82 23.98 7.52
N PHE A 23 -14.41 24.95 8.35
CA PHE A 23 -13.97 24.72 9.71
C PHE A 23 -14.41 25.86 10.63
N ASN A 24 -14.57 25.57 11.91
CA ASN A 24 -15.03 26.56 12.90
C ASN A 24 -13.84 27.42 13.38
N MET A 25 -13.74 28.64 12.88
CA MET A 25 -12.66 29.57 13.26
C MET A 25 -12.71 30.02 14.73
N LYS A 26 -13.83 29.77 15.44
CA LYS A 26 -13.98 30.09 16.86
C LYS A 26 -13.49 28.95 17.77
N ASP A 27 -13.32 27.76 17.24
CA ASP A 27 -12.81 26.60 18.00
C ASP A 27 -11.29 26.67 18.16
N LYS A 28 -10.84 27.40 19.17
CA LYS A 28 -9.41 27.57 19.47
C LYS A 28 -8.74 26.32 20.02
N LYS A 29 -9.52 25.30 20.46
CA LYS A 29 -9.00 24.05 20.99
C LYS A 29 -8.58 23.09 19.88
N ASN A 30 -9.36 23.00 18.81
CA ASN A 30 -9.20 21.99 17.79
C ASN A 30 -8.80 22.55 16.42
N VAL A 31 -8.73 23.89 16.27
CA VAL A 31 -8.48 24.53 14.98
C VAL A 31 -7.37 25.58 15.11
N MET A 32 -6.38 25.47 14.26
CA MET A 32 -5.32 26.48 14.07
C MET A 32 -5.25 26.87 12.60
N TYR A 33 -5.01 28.13 12.29
CA TYR A 33 -4.91 28.62 10.91
C TYR A 33 -4.10 29.93 10.82
N ALA A 34 -3.57 30.23 9.65
CA ALA A 34 -2.91 31.49 9.37
C ALA A 34 -3.90 32.66 9.50
N LYS A 35 -3.51 33.75 10.21
CA LYS A 35 -4.39 34.89 10.50
C LYS A 35 -5.01 35.51 9.24
N ASP A 36 -4.31 35.46 8.12
CA ASP A 36 -4.67 36.00 6.82
C ASP A 36 -5.36 34.99 5.88
N VAL A 37 -5.66 33.77 6.34
CA VAL A 37 -6.17 32.68 5.50
C VAL A 37 -7.38 33.05 4.64
N VAL A 38 -8.30 33.85 5.18
CA VAL A 38 -9.50 34.29 4.47
C VAL A 38 -9.24 35.56 3.67
N SER A 39 -8.58 36.56 4.29
CA SER A 39 -8.30 37.84 3.63
C SER A 39 -7.38 37.68 2.42
N PHE A 40 -6.39 36.80 2.51
CA PHE A 40 -5.52 36.46 1.38
C PHE A 40 -6.31 35.81 0.25
N ALA A 41 -7.17 34.82 0.53
CA ALA A 41 -8.04 34.20 -0.48
C ALA A 41 -8.95 35.24 -1.17
N ARG A 42 -9.49 36.21 -0.41
CA ARG A 42 -10.27 37.31 -0.98
C ARG A 42 -9.45 38.22 -1.85
N SER A 43 -8.23 38.60 -1.43
CA SER A 43 -7.34 39.49 -2.21
C SER A 43 -6.95 38.87 -3.56
N LYS A 44 -6.94 37.51 -3.65
CA LYS A 44 -6.70 36.77 -4.89
C LYS A 44 -7.98 36.46 -5.70
N GLY A 45 -9.15 36.84 -5.19
CA GLY A 45 -10.42 36.54 -5.85
C GLY A 45 -10.87 35.06 -5.75
N TRP A 46 -10.17 34.25 -4.95
CA TRP A 46 -10.46 32.81 -4.79
C TRP A 46 -11.64 32.54 -3.88
N PHE A 47 -12.02 33.51 -3.07
CA PHE A 47 -13.19 33.41 -2.19
C PHE A 47 -13.96 34.74 -2.14
N LYS A 48 -15.30 34.61 -2.22
CA LYS A 48 -16.24 35.73 -2.04
C LYS A 48 -17.33 35.24 -1.09
N GLY A 49 -17.64 35.99 -0.05
CA GLY A 49 -18.69 35.61 0.91
C GLY A 49 -18.30 35.90 2.36
N LYS A 50 -19.13 35.40 3.30
CA LYS A 50 -18.91 35.54 4.75
C LYS A 50 -17.84 34.56 5.22
N ASP A 51 -17.07 34.89 6.26
CA ASP A 51 -16.01 34.02 6.83
C ASP A 51 -16.58 32.64 7.24
N ALA A 52 -17.82 32.59 7.74
CA ALA A 52 -18.48 31.34 8.10
C ALA A 52 -18.68 30.36 6.92
N ASP A 53 -18.66 30.86 5.69
CA ASP A 53 -18.80 30.06 4.48
C ASP A 53 -17.46 29.65 3.85
N PHE A 54 -16.37 30.09 4.46
CA PHE A 54 -15.03 29.82 3.94
C PHE A 54 -14.73 28.31 3.99
N SER A 55 -14.33 27.77 2.85
CA SER A 55 -13.86 26.39 2.70
C SER A 55 -12.42 26.41 2.19
N TRP A 56 -11.50 25.88 2.99
CA TRP A 56 -10.09 25.83 2.64
C TRP A 56 -9.83 25.18 1.28
N LYS A 57 -10.30 23.94 1.10
CA LYS A 57 -10.07 23.21 -0.16
C LYS A 57 -10.69 23.92 -1.36
N MET A 58 -11.89 24.51 -1.21
CA MET A 58 -12.55 25.18 -2.33
C MET A 58 -11.86 26.46 -2.74
N ALA A 59 -11.21 27.16 -1.80
CA ALA A 59 -10.47 28.40 -2.06
C ALA A 59 -9.07 28.13 -2.59
N TYR A 60 -8.32 27.21 -1.98
CA TYR A 60 -6.89 27.02 -2.25
C TYR A 60 -6.54 25.81 -3.11
N ALA A 61 -7.41 24.80 -3.17
CA ALA A 61 -7.15 23.54 -3.86
C ALA A 61 -8.45 22.88 -4.33
N LYS A 62 -9.28 23.62 -5.08
CA LYS A 62 -10.57 23.11 -5.56
C LYS A 62 -10.38 21.79 -6.31
N PRO A 63 -11.04 20.70 -5.87
CA PRO A 63 -10.88 19.41 -6.51
C PRO A 63 -11.48 19.42 -7.93
N ASP A 64 -10.62 19.12 -8.90
CA ASP A 64 -10.99 18.79 -10.27
C ASP A 64 -11.18 17.26 -10.42
N PHE A 65 -11.31 16.77 -11.64
CA PHE A 65 -11.38 15.33 -11.92
C PHE A 65 -10.18 14.59 -11.36
N SER A 66 -8.97 15.12 -11.56
CA SER A 66 -7.72 14.51 -11.10
C SER A 66 -7.65 14.47 -9.56
N GLY A 67 -8.03 15.56 -8.90
CA GLY A 67 -8.11 15.64 -7.44
C GLY A 67 -9.09 14.64 -6.83
N ARG A 68 -10.25 14.46 -7.47
CA ARG A 68 -11.24 13.47 -7.04
C ARG A 68 -10.80 12.04 -7.37
N ARG A 69 -10.54 11.74 -8.65
CA ARG A 69 -10.29 10.36 -9.12
C ARG A 69 -8.96 9.79 -8.68
N PHE A 70 -7.88 10.55 -8.74
CA PHE A 70 -6.56 10.03 -8.40
C PHE A 70 -6.15 10.29 -6.95
N CYS A 71 -6.86 11.17 -6.24
CA CYS A 71 -6.54 11.49 -4.85
C CYS A 71 -7.64 11.12 -3.88
N ASP A 72 -8.83 11.75 -3.99
CA ASP A 72 -9.93 11.48 -3.04
C ASP A 72 -10.46 10.05 -3.14
N ALA A 73 -10.38 9.39 -4.32
CA ALA A 73 -10.74 7.98 -4.45
C ALA A 73 -9.88 7.07 -3.56
N ARG A 74 -8.58 7.38 -3.38
CA ARG A 74 -7.74 6.64 -2.42
C ARG A 74 -8.18 6.88 -0.98
N ALA A 75 -8.53 8.11 -0.64
CA ALA A 75 -9.06 8.42 0.69
C ALA A 75 -10.42 7.74 0.92
N TRP A 76 -11.27 7.69 -0.10
CA TRP A 76 -12.52 6.94 -0.09
C TRP A 76 -12.28 5.45 0.21
N ALA A 77 -11.36 4.82 -0.51
CA ALA A 77 -11.03 3.41 -0.33
C ALA A 77 -10.49 3.14 1.08
N MET A 78 -9.55 3.96 1.57
CA MET A 78 -9.00 3.81 2.92
C MET A 78 -10.11 3.89 3.99
N LEU A 79 -11.03 4.85 3.89
CA LEU A 79 -12.13 4.99 4.85
C LEU A 79 -13.15 3.87 4.71
N ASN A 80 -13.37 3.34 3.50
CA ASN A 80 -14.33 2.27 3.23
C ASN A 80 -13.98 0.94 3.92
N HIS A 81 -12.74 0.74 4.35
CA HIS A 81 -12.35 -0.40 5.20
C HIS A 81 -12.98 -0.35 6.61
N PHE A 82 -13.41 0.82 7.06
CA PHE A 82 -13.82 1.06 8.45
C PHE A 82 -15.22 1.68 8.61
N TYR A 83 -15.77 2.17 7.52
CA TYR A 83 -17.06 2.86 7.50
C TYR A 83 -17.69 2.68 6.11
N ASP A 84 -19.01 2.63 6.03
CA ASP A 84 -19.69 2.57 4.72
C ASP A 84 -19.56 3.89 3.97
N MET A 85 -18.67 3.92 3.00
CA MET A 85 -18.42 5.06 2.13
C MET A 85 -19.22 5.03 0.82
N SER A 86 -20.12 4.04 0.63
CA SER A 86 -20.96 3.91 -0.58
C SER A 86 -21.71 5.21 -0.96
N PRO A 87 -22.26 6.00 -0.02
CA PRO A 87 -22.95 7.25 -0.36
C PRO A 87 -22.04 8.29 -1.03
N TYR A 88 -20.74 8.17 -0.88
CA TYR A 88 -19.72 9.11 -1.40
C TYR A 88 -18.96 8.58 -2.62
N LEU A 89 -19.35 7.42 -3.14
CA LEU A 89 -18.68 6.81 -4.29
C LEU A 89 -18.70 7.74 -5.52
N ASP A 90 -19.80 8.42 -5.75
CA ASP A 90 -19.96 9.32 -6.89
C ASP A 90 -18.94 10.49 -6.87
N TRP A 91 -18.60 10.98 -5.67
CA TRP A 91 -17.50 11.93 -5.49
C TRP A 91 -16.16 11.31 -5.90
N ALA A 92 -15.86 10.10 -5.42
CA ALA A 92 -14.60 9.40 -5.72
C ALA A 92 -14.49 9.05 -7.22
N LEU A 93 -15.60 8.74 -7.89
CA LEU A 93 -15.63 8.54 -9.35
C LEU A 93 -15.27 9.82 -10.12
N GLY A 94 -15.50 10.99 -9.57
CA GLY A 94 -15.06 12.28 -10.10
C GLY A 94 -15.80 12.75 -11.36
N LYS A 95 -16.80 12.02 -11.84
CA LYS A 95 -17.52 12.32 -13.10
C LYS A 95 -18.71 13.25 -12.89
N ASN A 96 -19.32 13.26 -11.70
CA ASN A 96 -20.43 14.10 -11.34
C ASN A 96 -19.93 15.34 -10.60
N PRO A 97 -20.05 16.57 -11.16
CA PRO A 97 -19.61 17.79 -10.50
C PRO A 97 -20.41 18.10 -9.21
N ASP A 98 -21.67 17.64 -9.14
CA ASP A 98 -22.59 17.90 -8.05
C ASP A 98 -22.61 16.78 -7.00
N ALA A 99 -21.70 15.81 -7.11
CA ALA A 99 -21.59 14.71 -6.16
C ALA A 99 -21.37 15.23 -4.73
N GLN A 100 -21.99 14.56 -3.76
CA GLN A 100 -21.80 14.85 -2.34
C GLN A 100 -20.35 14.64 -1.94
N ASP A 101 -19.76 15.67 -1.34
CA ASP A 101 -18.38 15.64 -0.82
C ASP A 101 -18.25 14.68 0.37
N MET A 102 -17.11 14.03 0.47
CA MET A 102 -16.80 13.08 1.54
C MET A 102 -16.52 13.79 2.87
N PRO A 103 -16.91 13.18 4.02
CA PRO A 103 -16.52 13.69 5.33
C PRO A 103 -14.99 13.65 5.48
N LEU A 104 -14.41 14.61 6.21
CA LEU A 104 -12.98 14.67 6.47
C LEU A 104 -12.49 13.48 7.30
N TRP A 105 -13.30 13.05 8.26
CA TRP A 105 -13.08 11.88 9.11
C TRP A 105 -14.38 11.10 9.29
N VAL A 106 -14.26 9.86 9.73
CA VAL A 106 -15.38 8.98 10.10
C VAL A 106 -15.07 8.32 11.44
N VAL A 107 -16.11 7.99 12.22
CA VAL A 107 -15.96 7.13 13.39
C VAL A 107 -16.03 5.68 12.93
N PRO A 108 -14.98 4.87 13.09
CA PRO A 108 -14.96 3.50 12.59
C PRO A 108 -15.97 2.62 13.33
N ASN A 109 -16.52 1.63 12.64
CA ASN A 109 -17.50 0.69 13.20
C ASN A 109 -16.84 -0.39 14.11
N LYS A 110 -15.52 -0.41 14.20
CA LYS A 110 -14.71 -1.32 15.05
C LYS A 110 -13.42 -0.61 15.51
N LYS A 111 -12.78 -1.16 16.53
CA LYS A 111 -11.42 -0.73 16.89
C LYS A 111 -10.43 -1.05 15.77
N VAL A 112 -9.58 -0.10 15.43
CA VAL A 112 -8.59 -0.20 14.36
C VAL A 112 -7.25 -0.64 14.96
N SER A 113 -6.71 -1.75 14.48
CA SER A 113 -5.39 -2.25 14.84
C SER A 113 -4.31 -1.75 13.86
N VAL A 114 -3.04 -1.90 14.23
CA VAL A 114 -1.89 -1.67 13.32
C VAL A 114 -2.03 -2.50 12.05
N LYS A 115 -2.39 -3.79 12.20
CA LYS A 115 -2.59 -4.69 11.06
C LYS A 115 -3.72 -4.22 10.12
N ASP A 116 -4.78 -3.64 10.65
CA ASP A 116 -5.84 -3.05 9.81
C ASP A 116 -5.28 -1.89 8.97
N VAL A 117 -4.44 -1.03 9.56
CA VAL A 117 -3.81 0.10 8.84
C VAL A 117 -2.81 -0.41 7.78
N GLU A 118 -1.99 -1.42 8.10
CA GLU A 118 -1.10 -2.06 7.10
C GLU A 118 -1.89 -2.62 5.92
N ASN A 119 -3.03 -3.27 6.17
CA ASN A 119 -3.89 -3.79 5.10
C ASN A 119 -4.50 -2.68 4.25
N VAL A 120 -4.89 -1.55 4.84
CA VAL A 120 -5.34 -0.37 4.10
C VAL A 120 -4.25 0.19 3.19
N MET A 121 -2.99 0.20 3.65
CA MET A 121 -1.85 0.64 2.82
C MET A 121 -1.56 -0.31 1.66
N ARG A 122 -2.09 -1.54 1.69
CA ARG A 122 -1.97 -2.57 0.64
C ARG A 122 -3.11 -2.59 -0.37
N ASP A 123 -4.08 -1.69 -0.25
CA ASP A 123 -5.31 -1.65 -1.04
C ASP A 123 -5.07 -1.27 -2.50
N HIS A 124 -5.73 -2.01 -3.41
CA HIS A 124 -5.81 -1.74 -4.85
C HIS A 124 -7.26 -1.62 -5.32
N TYR A 125 -8.16 -1.21 -4.45
CA TYR A 125 -9.60 -1.11 -4.72
C TYR A 125 -10.33 -2.45 -4.88
N GLU A 126 -9.72 -3.58 -4.45
CA GLU A 126 -10.32 -4.90 -4.58
C GLU A 126 -11.74 -4.95 -4.00
N GLY A 127 -12.67 -5.57 -4.71
CA GLY A 127 -14.08 -5.68 -4.31
C GLY A 127 -14.87 -4.37 -4.43
N THR A 128 -14.33 -3.34 -5.07
CA THR A 128 -15.01 -2.06 -5.28
C THR A 128 -15.19 -1.74 -6.76
N PRO A 129 -16.09 -0.80 -7.13
CA PRO A 129 -16.24 -0.34 -8.51
C PRO A 129 -15.00 0.36 -9.10
N LEU A 130 -13.99 0.64 -8.29
CA LEU A 130 -12.71 1.24 -8.71
C LEU A 130 -11.68 0.19 -9.13
N SER A 131 -11.91 -1.10 -8.83
CA SER A 131 -10.98 -2.18 -9.14
C SER A 131 -10.80 -2.36 -10.65
N VAL A 132 -9.55 -2.53 -11.08
CA VAL A 132 -9.19 -2.85 -12.47
C VAL A 132 -8.94 -4.35 -12.68
N ALA A 133 -9.12 -5.17 -11.64
CA ALA A 133 -8.84 -6.60 -11.66
C ALA A 133 -10.08 -7.47 -11.45
N ASP A 134 -11.21 -6.86 -11.05
CA ASP A 134 -12.46 -7.56 -10.75
C ASP A 134 -13.41 -7.59 -11.95
N GLY A 135 -14.44 -8.41 -11.87
CA GLY A 135 -15.48 -8.52 -12.90
C GLY A 135 -14.91 -8.87 -14.29
N SER A 136 -15.23 -8.06 -15.28
CA SER A 136 -14.78 -8.23 -16.67
C SER A 136 -13.46 -7.54 -16.98
N ASP A 137 -12.87 -6.77 -16.07
CA ASP A 137 -11.61 -6.09 -16.31
C ASP A 137 -10.46 -7.09 -16.38
N ILE A 138 -9.53 -6.88 -17.31
CA ILE A 138 -8.37 -7.73 -17.52
C ILE A 138 -7.19 -7.39 -16.60
N GLY A 139 -7.28 -6.29 -15.86
CA GLY A 139 -6.20 -5.80 -15.00
C GLY A 139 -5.09 -5.09 -15.77
N GLY A 140 -3.92 -4.99 -15.14
CA GLY A 140 -2.74 -4.32 -15.68
C GLY A 140 -1.81 -5.20 -16.50
N GLY A 141 -2.09 -6.50 -16.64
CA GLY A 141 -1.23 -7.45 -17.34
C GLY A 141 -1.90 -8.76 -17.69
N ILE A 142 -1.15 -9.64 -18.35
CA ILE A 142 -1.62 -10.96 -18.79
C ILE A 142 -2.20 -11.77 -17.62
N TRP A 143 -1.48 -11.85 -16.51
CA TRP A 143 -1.91 -12.51 -15.28
C TRP A 143 -2.49 -11.48 -14.30
N VAL A 144 -3.62 -10.96 -14.64
CA VAL A 144 -4.51 -10.08 -13.87
C VAL A 144 -3.79 -9.35 -12.72
N MET A 145 -3.20 -8.21 -13.04
CA MET A 145 -2.55 -7.33 -12.07
C MET A 145 -3.56 -6.27 -11.62
N PRO A 146 -3.71 -6.00 -10.30
CA PRO A 146 -4.70 -5.03 -9.79
C PRO A 146 -4.24 -3.57 -9.96
N TYR A 147 -3.22 -3.35 -10.73
CA TYR A 147 -2.58 -2.07 -10.99
C TYR A 147 -2.17 -1.97 -12.46
N ARG A 148 -2.31 -0.78 -13.04
CA ARG A 148 -1.82 -0.48 -14.39
C ARG A 148 -0.64 0.50 -14.31
N PRO A 149 0.43 0.28 -15.09
CA PRO A 149 1.57 1.19 -15.08
C PRO A 149 1.20 2.59 -15.59
N THR A 150 1.98 3.57 -15.16
CA THR A 150 1.91 4.94 -15.69
C THR A 150 2.25 5.00 -17.18
N PRO A 151 1.75 6.02 -17.92
CA PRO A 151 1.09 7.23 -17.42
C PRO A 151 -0.36 7.00 -16.97
N LEU A 152 -0.81 7.82 -15.99
CA LEU A 152 -2.19 7.76 -15.52
C LEU A 152 -3.21 8.17 -16.58
N MET A 153 -2.82 9.02 -17.53
CA MET A 153 -3.68 9.45 -18.64
C MET A 153 -3.02 9.12 -19.97
N TYR A 154 -3.82 8.65 -20.93
CA TYR A 154 -3.37 8.30 -22.29
C TYR A 154 -4.48 8.58 -23.30
N LYS A 155 -4.12 8.66 -24.60
CA LYS A 155 -5.06 8.94 -25.68
C LYS A 155 -5.17 7.76 -26.63
N VAL A 156 -6.40 7.46 -27.08
CA VAL A 156 -6.72 6.52 -28.15
C VAL A 156 -7.77 7.16 -29.03
N ASP A 157 -7.55 7.22 -30.33
CA ASP A 157 -8.47 7.79 -31.33
C ASP A 157 -8.97 9.20 -30.95
N GLY A 158 -8.05 10.05 -30.49
CA GLY A 158 -8.33 11.43 -30.08
C GLY A 158 -9.05 11.59 -28.74
N LYS A 159 -9.52 10.50 -28.12
CA LYS A 159 -10.18 10.51 -26.81
C LYS A 159 -9.19 10.25 -25.69
N GLN A 160 -9.39 10.91 -24.55
CA GLN A 160 -8.55 10.75 -23.37
C GLN A 160 -9.15 9.69 -22.43
N TYR A 161 -8.31 8.77 -22.01
CA TYR A 161 -8.59 7.72 -21.05
C TYR A 161 -7.65 7.84 -19.84
N PHE A 162 -7.93 7.08 -18.78
CA PHE A 162 -7.09 7.07 -17.60
C PHE A 162 -6.94 5.65 -17.02
N ASN A 163 -5.86 5.47 -16.26
CA ASN A 163 -5.64 4.33 -15.38
C ASN A 163 -5.96 4.71 -13.95
N GLU A 164 -6.37 3.74 -13.13
CA GLU A 164 -6.56 3.97 -11.71
C GLU A 164 -5.22 4.17 -10.99
N ARG A 165 -5.26 4.96 -9.91
CA ARG A 165 -4.16 5.13 -8.98
C ARG A 165 -4.58 4.61 -7.60
N PRO A 166 -4.32 3.33 -7.28
CA PRO A 166 -4.68 2.76 -5.98
C PRO A 166 -3.80 3.29 -4.85
N VAL A 167 -4.10 2.86 -3.61
CA VAL A 167 -3.32 3.23 -2.42
C VAL A 167 -1.93 2.62 -2.50
N SER A 168 -1.84 1.31 -2.72
CA SER A 168 -0.58 0.60 -2.94
C SER A 168 -0.17 0.71 -4.40
N THR A 169 1.04 1.16 -4.66
CA THR A 169 1.58 1.30 -6.02
C THR A 169 3.04 0.90 -6.10
N GLN A 170 3.42 0.40 -7.27
CA GLN A 170 4.77 0.00 -7.63
C GLN A 170 5.83 1.10 -7.48
N GLN A 171 5.43 2.38 -7.52
CA GLN A 171 6.36 3.51 -7.39
C GLN A 171 6.64 3.90 -5.93
N SER A 172 6.06 3.20 -4.96
CA SER A 172 6.31 3.50 -3.55
C SER A 172 7.77 3.21 -3.21
N GLY A 173 8.48 4.17 -2.61
CA GLY A 173 9.84 3.94 -2.15
C GLY A 173 9.88 3.26 -0.78
N PHE A 174 8.91 3.59 0.05
CA PHE A 174 8.72 3.02 1.39
C PHE A 174 7.30 3.31 1.88
N VAL A 175 6.91 2.58 2.90
CA VAL A 175 5.65 2.77 3.63
C VAL A 175 5.87 2.50 5.11
N PHE A 176 5.09 3.15 5.96
CA PHE A 176 5.18 2.91 7.40
C PHE A 176 3.84 3.10 8.11
N VAL A 177 3.72 2.48 9.26
CA VAL A 177 2.65 2.71 10.24
C VAL A 177 3.29 3.08 11.56
N SER A 178 2.98 4.27 12.11
CA SER A 178 3.45 4.70 13.41
C SER A 178 2.45 4.31 14.50
N GLN A 179 2.89 3.49 15.44
CA GLN A 179 2.12 3.10 16.62
C GLN A 179 2.67 3.86 17.83
N MET A 180 1.88 4.80 18.37
CA MET A 180 2.28 5.65 19.47
C MET A 180 1.40 5.35 20.71
N ARG A 181 2.04 5.06 21.87
CA ARG A 181 1.35 4.60 23.08
C ARG A 181 1.86 5.39 24.29
N SER A 182 1.09 6.39 24.70
CA SER A 182 1.44 7.31 25.80
C SER A 182 1.44 6.65 27.18
N TRP A 183 0.88 5.46 27.33
CA TRP A 183 0.85 4.70 28.60
C TRP A 183 2.10 3.85 28.85
N LEU A 184 3.02 3.80 27.90
CA LEU A 184 4.33 3.17 28.04
C LEU A 184 5.43 4.23 28.21
N PRO A 185 6.60 3.86 28.78
CA PRO A 185 7.77 4.72 28.75
C PRO A 185 8.07 5.16 27.31
N ARG A 186 8.53 6.40 27.14
CA ARG A 186 8.80 7.00 25.83
C ARG A 186 9.72 6.16 24.96
N GLU A 187 10.67 5.50 25.57
CA GLU A 187 11.69 4.64 24.94
C GLU A 187 11.08 3.36 24.34
N ILE A 188 9.89 2.95 24.84
CA ILE A 188 9.20 1.69 24.45
C ILE A 188 7.92 2.00 23.66
N GLY A 189 7.25 3.11 23.98
CA GLY A 189 5.89 3.40 23.52
C GLY A 189 5.73 3.67 22.03
N GLY A 190 6.81 4.01 21.33
CA GLY A 190 6.81 4.30 19.89
C GLY A 190 7.36 3.16 19.05
N VAL A 191 6.57 2.63 18.12
CA VAL A 191 7.02 1.67 17.09
C VAL A 191 6.72 2.22 15.72
N PHE A 192 7.69 2.18 14.86
CA PHE A 192 7.63 2.51 13.46
C PHE A 192 7.67 1.22 12.65
N TRP A 193 6.49 0.74 12.26
CA TRP A 193 6.36 -0.44 11.40
C TRP A 193 6.72 -0.03 9.99
N PHE A 194 7.88 -0.48 9.53
CA PHE A 194 8.53 0.06 8.33
C PHE A 194 8.69 -1.00 7.25
N ALA A 195 8.30 -0.68 6.04
CA ALA A 195 8.52 -1.50 4.86
C ALA A 195 9.15 -0.69 3.73
N ASN A 196 10.04 -1.30 2.98
CA ASN A 196 10.61 -0.76 1.76
C ASN A 196 9.75 -1.14 0.57
N ASP A 197 9.74 -0.29 -0.47
CA ASP A 197 9.01 -0.52 -1.71
C ASP A 197 7.49 -0.45 -1.51
N ASP A 198 6.72 -1.14 -2.30
CA ASP A 198 5.26 -1.20 -2.28
C ASP A 198 4.75 -1.99 -1.06
N ALA A 199 3.80 -1.40 -0.34
CA ALA A 199 3.18 -2.00 0.85
C ALA A 199 2.62 -3.40 0.62
N ASN A 200 2.04 -3.66 -0.56
CA ASN A 200 1.48 -4.97 -0.88
C ASN A 200 2.56 -6.03 -1.11
N MET A 201 3.76 -5.61 -1.48
CA MET A 201 4.87 -6.48 -1.85
C MET A 201 5.95 -6.61 -0.75
N ALA A 202 5.77 -5.98 0.41
CA ALA A 202 6.78 -5.94 1.46
C ALA A 202 6.19 -6.24 2.85
N ALA A 203 7.01 -6.78 3.75
CA ALA A 203 6.67 -6.98 5.16
C ALA A 203 7.01 -5.73 5.97
N PHE A 204 6.21 -5.42 6.98
CA PHE A 204 6.42 -4.30 7.90
C PHE A 204 7.29 -4.73 9.08
N THR A 205 8.54 -4.32 9.10
CA THR A 205 9.45 -4.62 10.20
C THR A 205 9.25 -3.67 11.38
N PRO A 206 9.29 -4.15 12.63
CA PRO A 206 9.16 -3.30 13.82
C PRO A 206 10.46 -2.54 14.09
N VAL A 207 10.41 -1.22 13.97
CA VAL A 207 11.50 -0.30 14.29
C VAL A 207 11.09 0.54 15.50
N TYR A 208 11.70 0.32 16.67
CA TYR A 208 11.40 1.12 17.86
C TYR A 208 11.98 2.52 17.72
N CYS A 209 11.18 3.55 18.07
CA CYS A 209 11.58 4.96 17.86
C CYS A 209 12.76 5.40 18.73
N SER A 210 13.14 4.64 19.75
CA SER A 210 14.31 4.88 20.60
C SER A 210 15.62 4.30 20.06
N MET A 211 15.59 3.60 18.90
CA MET A 211 16.80 3.00 18.37
C MET A 211 17.88 4.04 18.08
N THR A 212 19.14 3.65 18.27
CA THR A 212 20.31 4.51 18.13
C THR A 212 21.15 4.20 16.88
N GLU A 213 20.93 3.03 16.28
CA GLU A 213 21.66 2.56 15.10
C GLU A 213 20.66 2.20 14.00
N ARG A 214 20.97 2.59 12.77
CA ARG A 214 20.18 2.20 11.60
C ARG A 214 20.56 0.80 11.15
N PRO A 215 19.59 -0.08 10.79
CA PRO A 215 19.92 -1.33 10.11
C PRO A 215 20.71 -1.05 8.82
N GLU A 216 21.81 -1.77 8.61
CA GLU A 216 22.64 -1.59 7.41
C GLU A 216 21.84 -1.78 6.13
N CYS A 217 20.90 -2.70 6.11
CA CYS A 217 20.05 -2.96 4.95
C CYS A 217 19.17 -1.78 4.54
N TYR A 218 18.91 -0.81 5.43
CA TYR A 218 18.17 0.43 5.11
C TYR A 218 19.07 1.59 4.71
N ASN A 219 20.38 1.43 4.82
CA ASN A 219 21.37 2.44 4.45
C ASN A 219 22.67 1.79 3.98
N THR A 220 22.57 0.85 3.05
CA THR A 220 23.72 0.08 2.55
C THR A 220 24.70 0.99 1.82
N PRO A 221 25.99 1.02 2.22
CA PRO A 221 27.02 1.78 1.53
C PRO A 221 27.11 1.42 0.04
N GLY A 222 27.17 2.42 -0.82
CA GLY A 222 27.25 2.26 -2.27
C GLY A 222 25.96 1.84 -2.98
N ALA A 223 24.83 1.72 -2.25
CA ALA A 223 23.51 1.52 -2.85
C ALA A 223 22.73 2.82 -2.85
N ASP A 224 22.22 3.22 -4.00
CA ASP A 224 21.35 4.39 -4.19
C ASP A 224 20.35 4.12 -5.32
N ALA A 225 19.65 5.14 -5.80
CA ALA A 225 18.65 5.01 -6.87
C ALA A 225 19.21 4.48 -8.21
N LEU A 226 20.53 4.51 -8.41
CA LEU A 226 21.23 4.11 -9.63
C LEU A 226 22.16 2.89 -9.43
N HIS A 227 22.39 2.50 -8.17
CA HIS A 227 23.33 1.43 -7.82
C HIS A 227 22.63 0.32 -7.03
N PHE A 228 22.42 -0.82 -7.70
CA PHE A 228 21.78 -1.99 -7.13
C PHE A 228 22.69 -2.71 -6.10
N SER A 229 22.07 -3.22 -5.02
CA SER A 229 22.73 -4.11 -4.07
C SER A 229 21.76 -5.12 -3.46
N LYS A 230 22.13 -6.40 -3.43
CA LYS A 230 21.40 -7.45 -2.69
C LYS A 230 21.43 -7.29 -1.17
N LYS A 231 22.27 -6.40 -0.65
CA LYS A 231 22.35 -6.05 0.77
C LYS A 231 21.39 -4.91 1.15
N ASN A 232 20.80 -4.24 0.15
CA ASN A 232 19.88 -3.12 0.36
C ASN A 232 18.43 -3.61 0.31
N ALA A 233 17.66 -3.31 1.34
CA ALA A 233 16.29 -3.78 1.48
C ALA A 233 15.36 -3.24 0.39
N TYR A 234 15.49 -1.95 0.01
CA TYR A 234 14.71 -1.39 -1.09
C TYR A 234 14.92 -2.18 -2.39
N TRP A 235 16.19 -2.39 -2.77
CA TRP A 235 16.50 -3.08 -4.02
C TRP A 235 16.02 -4.52 -4.05
N VAL A 236 16.13 -5.25 -2.93
CA VAL A 236 15.67 -6.64 -2.85
C VAL A 236 14.13 -6.71 -2.89
N CYS A 237 13.44 -5.82 -2.18
CA CYS A 237 11.98 -5.73 -2.26
C CYS A 237 11.52 -5.32 -3.66
N ASN A 238 12.11 -4.29 -4.25
CA ASN A 238 11.75 -3.77 -5.58
C ASN A 238 12.04 -4.79 -6.69
N MET A 239 13.18 -5.48 -6.66
CA MET A 239 13.49 -6.57 -7.59
C MET A 239 12.44 -7.69 -7.52
N THR A 240 12.03 -8.06 -6.30
CA THR A 240 11.02 -9.09 -6.06
C THR A 240 9.66 -8.65 -6.56
N SER A 241 9.23 -7.43 -6.26
CA SER A 241 7.94 -6.89 -6.73
C SER A 241 7.88 -6.77 -8.24
N ASN A 242 8.95 -6.30 -8.88
CA ASN A 242 9.03 -6.19 -10.34
C ASN A 242 9.04 -7.56 -11.06
N MET A 243 9.49 -8.63 -10.38
CA MET A 243 9.35 -9.99 -10.90
C MET A 243 7.91 -10.50 -10.77
N VAL A 244 7.21 -10.15 -9.70
CA VAL A 244 5.86 -10.61 -9.39
C VAL A 244 4.80 -9.89 -10.22
N TYR A 245 4.88 -8.56 -10.38
CA TYR A 245 3.84 -7.77 -11.02
C TYR A 245 3.45 -8.24 -12.44
N PRO A 246 4.39 -8.55 -13.36
CA PRO A 246 4.00 -9.03 -14.69
C PRO A 246 3.25 -10.35 -14.69
N ARG A 247 3.31 -11.10 -13.58
CA ARG A 247 2.64 -12.40 -13.38
C ARG A 247 1.89 -12.45 -12.04
N TYR A 248 1.23 -11.35 -11.70
CA TYR A 248 0.72 -11.10 -10.36
C TYR A 248 -0.20 -12.21 -9.85
N SER A 249 -1.29 -12.53 -10.55
CA SER A 249 -2.23 -13.57 -10.09
C SER A 249 -1.60 -14.97 -9.96
N LEU A 250 -0.46 -15.20 -10.63
CA LEU A 250 0.29 -16.43 -10.56
C LEU A 250 1.29 -16.47 -9.40
N MET A 251 2.03 -15.38 -9.19
CA MET A 251 3.19 -15.35 -8.29
C MET A 251 2.91 -14.71 -6.93
N PHE A 252 2.00 -13.76 -6.88
CA PHE A 252 1.68 -13.02 -5.65
C PHE A 252 1.25 -13.92 -4.48
N PRO A 253 0.47 -15.02 -4.65
CA PRO A 253 0.15 -15.90 -3.54
C PRO A 253 1.39 -16.44 -2.81
N THR A 254 2.46 -16.76 -3.53
CA THR A 254 3.73 -17.24 -2.93
C THR A 254 4.44 -16.12 -2.15
N LEU A 255 4.47 -14.90 -2.67
CA LEU A 255 5.02 -13.75 -1.95
C LEU A 255 4.18 -13.44 -0.71
N LYS A 256 2.86 -13.41 -0.87
CA LYS A 256 1.91 -13.09 0.21
C LYS A 256 2.07 -14.03 1.41
N GLU A 257 2.24 -15.32 1.17
CA GLU A 257 2.46 -16.31 2.24
C GLU A 257 3.67 -15.96 3.09
N VAL A 258 4.80 -15.62 2.47
CA VAL A 258 6.05 -15.24 3.18
C VAL A 258 5.87 -13.90 3.91
N ARG A 259 5.28 -12.91 3.25
CA ARG A 259 4.99 -11.60 3.81
C ARG A 259 4.12 -11.72 5.07
N ASP A 260 2.97 -12.38 4.95
CA ASP A 260 2.00 -12.51 6.03
C ASP A 260 2.55 -13.35 7.20
N SER A 261 3.43 -14.31 6.92
CA SER A 261 4.14 -15.09 7.95
C SER A 261 5.08 -14.20 8.77
N LEU A 262 5.86 -13.33 8.12
CA LEU A 262 6.75 -12.38 8.79
C LEU A 262 5.96 -11.38 9.62
N ASP A 263 4.97 -10.70 9.04
CA ASP A 263 4.12 -9.75 9.76
C ASP A 263 3.48 -10.41 11.01
N SER A 264 2.93 -11.61 10.84
CA SER A 264 2.32 -12.36 11.95
C SER A 264 3.32 -12.70 13.04
N SER A 265 4.56 -13.05 12.68
CA SER A 265 5.62 -13.33 13.65
C SER A 265 6.02 -12.10 14.45
N TYR A 266 6.08 -10.94 13.83
CA TYR A 266 6.41 -9.67 14.48
C TYR A 266 5.32 -9.24 15.46
N PHE A 267 4.05 -9.32 15.07
CA PHE A 267 2.92 -9.04 15.96
C PHE A 267 2.87 -10.00 17.16
N ALA A 268 3.10 -11.29 16.92
CA ALA A 268 3.12 -12.28 18.00
C ALA A 268 4.25 -12.04 19.00
N ALA A 269 5.39 -11.54 18.55
CA ALA A 269 6.55 -11.26 19.40
C ALA A 269 6.40 -9.97 20.21
N GLN A 270 5.61 -8.97 19.75
CA GLN A 270 5.59 -7.61 20.27
C GLN A 270 5.38 -7.56 21.80
N ALA A 271 4.37 -8.25 22.31
CA ALA A 271 4.06 -8.22 23.75
C ALA A 271 5.21 -8.74 24.61
N GLY A 272 5.87 -9.80 24.20
CA GLY A 272 7.03 -10.38 24.88
C GLY A 272 8.24 -9.47 24.85
N VAL A 273 8.51 -8.87 23.72
CA VAL A 273 9.60 -7.89 23.52
C VAL A 273 9.40 -6.69 24.42
N GLU A 274 8.20 -6.12 24.45
CA GLU A 274 7.89 -4.94 25.25
C GLU A 274 7.87 -5.23 26.74
N LYS A 275 7.41 -6.40 27.17
CA LYS A 275 7.53 -6.84 28.58
C LYS A 275 8.99 -6.88 29.00
N LYS A 276 9.85 -7.50 28.18
CA LYS A 276 11.29 -7.56 28.49
C LYS A 276 11.92 -6.16 28.49
N ALA A 277 11.54 -5.30 27.57
CA ALA A 277 12.02 -3.91 27.55
C ALA A 277 11.61 -3.13 28.80
N GLN A 278 10.38 -3.31 29.30
CA GLN A 278 9.91 -2.69 30.53
C GLN A 278 10.67 -3.19 31.79
N GLU A 279 10.96 -4.49 31.87
CA GLU A 279 11.78 -5.08 32.94
C GLU A 279 13.20 -4.48 32.95
N LEU A 280 13.80 -4.32 31.76
CA LEU A 280 15.11 -3.69 31.61
C LEU A 280 15.06 -2.20 31.93
N TYR A 281 14.00 -1.50 31.50
CA TYR A 281 13.80 -0.08 31.72
C TYR A 281 13.73 0.25 33.24
N ALA A 282 13.05 -0.58 34.02
CA ALA A 282 12.94 -0.42 35.45
C ALA A 282 14.30 -0.51 36.17
N GLN A 283 15.27 -1.21 35.59
CA GLN A 283 16.63 -1.35 36.12
C GLN A 283 17.55 -0.27 35.57
N ASN A 284 17.52 -0.07 34.24
CA ASN A 284 18.34 0.88 33.50
C ASN A 284 17.65 1.23 32.17
N PRO A 285 17.17 2.46 31.97
CA PRO A 285 16.54 2.87 30.69
C PRO A 285 17.40 2.62 29.45
N GLN A 286 18.72 2.79 29.56
CA GLN A 286 19.65 2.56 28.43
C GLN A 286 19.75 1.08 28.04
N ALA A 287 19.57 0.16 28.99
CA ALA A 287 19.52 -1.28 28.68
C ALA A 287 18.27 -1.63 27.86
N ALA A 288 17.14 -0.99 28.13
CA ALA A 288 15.93 -1.14 27.33
C ALA A 288 16.11 -0.59 25.90
N VAL A 289 16.71 0.61 25.77
CA VAL A 289 17.02 1.21 24.46
C VAL A 289 17.93 0.29 23.66
N LYS A 290 19.00 -0.21 24.26
CA LYS A 290 19.92 -1.14 23.58
C LYS A 290 19.21 -2.41 23.12
N TYR A 291 18.40 -3.02 23.98
CA TYR A 291 17.63 -4.23 23.66
C TYR A 291 16.68 -4.02 22.47
N LEU A 292 15.94 -2.90 22.47
CA LEU A 292 15.00 -2.57 21.39
C LEU A 292 15.73 -2.19 20.09
N ASN A 293 16.90 -1.55 20.18
CA ASN A 293 17.77 -1.30 19.05
C ASN A 293 18.21 -2.62 18.40
N ASP A 294 18.80 -3.52 19.19
CA ASP A 294 19.31 -4.80 18.72
C ASP A 294 18.18 -5.64 18.07
N TYR A 295 16.99 -5.66 18.71
CA TYR A 295 15.80 -6.31 18.17
C TYR A 295 15.39 -5.72 16.81
N SER A 296 15.32 -4.40 16.68
CA SER A 296 14.91 -3.74 15.44
C SER A 296 15.90 -4.02 14.29
N VAL A 297 17.20 -3.94 14.59
CA VAL A 297 18.29 -4.27 13.63
C VAL A 297 18.20 -5.74 13.19
N GLU A 298 18.03 -6.65 14.15
CA GLU A 298 17.90 -8.09 13.86
C GLU A 298 16.69 -8.37 12.95
N LYS A 299 15.51 -7.77 13.22
CA LYS A 299 14.31 -8.03 12.43
C LYS A 299 14.41 -7.47 11.02
N ALA A 300 15.01 -6.31 10.84
CA ALA A 300 15.28 -5.75 9.51
C ALA A 300 16.21 -6.66 8.70
N GLN A 301 17.29 -7.16 9.34
CA GLN A 301 18.24 -8.04 8.67
C GLN A 301 17.65 -9.42 8.36
N GLN A 302 16.80 -9.94 9.26
CA GLN A 302 16.06 -11.19 9.05
C GLN A 302 15.08 -11.06 7.87
N MET A 303 14.36 -9.95 7.76
CA MET A 303 13.49 -9.65 6.61
C MET A 303 14.29 -9.65 5.32
N LEU A 304 15.41 -8.93 5.24
CA LEU A 304 16.27 -8.90 4.05
C LEU A 304 16.71 -10.30 3.63
N GLY A 305 17.20 -11.12 4.58
CA GLY A 305 17.59 -12.50 4.32
C GLY A 305 16.44 -13.34 3.76
N ARG A 306 15.26 -13.20 4.36
CA ARG A 306 14.07 -13.94 3.93
C ARG A 306 13.58 -13.50 2.54
N TRP A 307 13.69 -12.21 2.21
CA TRP A 307 13.32 -11.70 0.87
C TRP A 307 14.30 -12.14 -0.22
N ASN A 308 15.60 -12.18 0.05
CA ASN A 308 16.58 -12.76 -0.88
C ASN A 308 16.25 -14.24 -1.16
N GLN A 309 15.98 -15.04 -0.13
CA GLN A 309 15.59 -16.45 -0.28
C GLN A 309 14.28 -16.59 -1.07
N LEU A 310 13.28 -15.73 -0.82
CA LEU A 310 12.03 -15.73 -1.56
C LEU A 310 12.24 -15.44 -3.04
N PHE A 311 13.04 -14.43 -3.36
CA PHE A 311 13.38 -14.10 -4.74
C PHE A 311 14.01 -15.31 -5.45
N GLU A 312 15.04 -15.90 -4.88
CA GLU A 312 15.76 -17.07 -5.44
C GLU A 312 14.80 -18.27 -5.62
N PHE A 313 13.97 -18.53 -4.62
CA PHE A 313 12.94 -19.56 -4.69
C PHE A 313 11.95 -19.32 -5.85
N MET A 314 11.47 -18.09 -6.00
CA MET A 314 10.54 -17.76 -7.07
C MET A 314 11.17 -17.80 -8.45
N VAL A 315 12.48 -17.44 -8.59
CA VAL A 315 13.23 -17.63 -9.84
C VAL A 315 13.19 -19.10 -10.26
N VAL A 316 13.45 -20.02 -9.33
CA VAL A 316 13.41 -21.45 -9.64
C VAL A 316 12.00 -21.94 -9.91
N LYS A 317 11.03 -21.53 -9.09
CA LYS A 317 9.64 -22.04 -9.15
C LYS A 317 8.91 -21.64 -10.44
N TYR A 318 9.19 -20.43 -10.94
CA TYR A 318 8.42 -19.77 -12.02
C TYR A 318 9.21 -19.46 -13.28
N ASN A 319 10.43 -19.98 -13.45
CA ASN A 319 11.17 -19.75 -14.70
C ASN A 319 10.42 -20.34 -15.92
N ASP A 320 10.70 -19.79 -17.10
CA ASP A 320 10.19 -20.26 -18.40
C ASP A 320 8.65 -20.32 -18.47
N MET A 321 7.95 -19.47 -17.73
CA MET A 321 6.48 -19.36 -17.73
C MET A 321 5.76 -20.64 -17.24
N ILE A 322 6.45 -21.50 -16.48
CA ILE A 322 5.91 -22.72 -15.89
C ILE A 322 5.83 -22.57 -14.38
N ILE A 323 5.19 -23.54 -13.71
CA ILE A 323 5.19 -23.66 -12.24
C ILE A 323 5.81 -25.02 -11.88
N LYS A 324 6.98 -24.99 -11.24
CA LYS A 324 7.53 -26.22 -10.65
C LYS A 324 6.77 -26.54 -9.35
N PRO A 325 6.19 -27.76 -9.24
CA PRO A 325 5.38 -28.10 -8.10
C PRO A 325 6.21 -28.25 -6.82
N THR A 326 5.65 -27.80 -5.71
CA THR A 326 6.21 -27.95 -4.37
C THR A 326 5.26 -28.75 -3.48
N ASP A 327 5.76 -29.31 -2.40
CA ASP A 327 4.95 -29.81 -1.30
C ASP A 327 4.44 -28.66 -0.40
N LYS A 328 3.72 -28.99 0.65
CA LYS A 328 3.18 -28.06 1.64
C LYS A 328 4.25 -27.26 2.42
N ASN A 329 5.49 -27.74 2.41
CA ASN A 329 6.63 -27.10 3.09
C ASN A 329 7.46 -26.26 2.11
N GLY A 330 7.05 -26.11 0.84
CA GLY A 330 7.77 -25.37 -0.18
C GLY A 330 8.92 -26.17 -0.84
N THR A 331 9.12 -27.45 -0.50
CA THR A 331 10.16 -28.29 -1.12
C THR A 331 9.73 -28.70 -2.52
N PHE A 332 10.63 -28.55 -3.50
CA PHE A 332 10.33 -28.96 -4.88
C PHE A 332 10.11 -30.47 -4.98
N LYS A 333 8.98 -30.86 -5.59
CA LYS A 333 8.65 -32.26 -5.84
C LYS A 333 9.62 -32.85 -6.85
N LYS A 334 10.01 -34.12 -6.61
CA LYS A 334 10.92 -34.88 -7.46
C LYS A 334 10.23 -36.13 -7.98
N THR A 335 10.68 -36.61 -9.15
CA THR A 335 10.36 -37.94 -9.64
C THR A 335 11.10 -39.00 -8.80
N PRO A 336 10.72 -40.29 -8.90
CA PRO A 336 11.46 -41.40 -8.26
C PRO A 336 12.96 -41.41 -8.62
N TYR A 337 13.33 -40.84 -9.75
CA TYR A 337 14.72 -40.77 -10.22
C TYR A 337 15.46 -39.53 -9.76
N GLY A 338 14.90 -38.71 -8.84
CA GLY A 338 15.52 -37.52 -8.29
C GLY A 338 15.45 -36.27 -9.18
N LEU A 339 14.85 -36.37 -10.36
CA LEU A 339 14.61 -35.22 -11.24
C LEU A 339 13.40 -34.41 -10.76
N GLY A 340 13.29 -33.16 -11.17
CA GLY A 340 12.10 -32.34 -10.90
C GLY A 340 10.83 -33.01 -11.46
N ALA A 341 9.73 -32.96 -10.70
CA ALA A 341 8.43 -33.41 -11.18
C ALA A 341 7.96 -32.56 -12.36
N THR A 342 7.06 -33.13 -13.18
CA THR A 342 6.50 -32.45 -14.35
C THR A 342 5.92 -31.09 -13.96
N PRO A 343 6.37 -29.99 -14.59
CA PRO A 343 5.89 -28.66 -14.27
C PRO A 343 4.46 -28.44 -14.78
N VAL A 344 3.72 -27.58 -14.08
CA VAL A 344 2.43 -27.08 -14.55
C VAL A 344 2.67 -25.97 -15.57
N ARG A 345 1.88 -25.98 -16.63
CA ARG A 345 1.82 -24.92 -17.64
C ARG A 345 0.48 -24.19 -17.49
N PRO A 346 0.43 -23.03 -16.82
CA PRO A 346 -0.84 -22.38 -16.48
C PRO A 346 -1.57 -21.83 -17.70
N GLY A 347 -0.85 -21.52 -18.79
CA GLY A 347 -1.43 -20.83 -19.92
C GLY A 347 -1.85 -19.40 -19.59
N TYR A 348 -2.75 -18.84 -20.39
CA TYR A 348 -3.33 -17.53 -20.14
C TYR A 348 -4.61 -17.65 -19.30
N PRO A 349 -4.87 -16.69 -18.39
CA PRO A 349 -6.18 -16.55 -17.79
C PRO A 349 -7.27 -16.33 -18.84
N GLU A 350 -8.47 -16.88 -18.61
CA GLU A 350 -9.59 -16.84 -19.56
C GLU A 350 -9.91 -15.43 -20.06
N LYS A 351 -9.88 -14.43 -19.18
CA LYS A 351 -10.11 -13.02 -19.54
C LYS A 351 -9.14 -12.55 -20.62
N PHE A 352 -7.86 -12.90 -20.51
CA PHE A 352 -6.84 -12.52 -21.48
C PHE A 352 -6.98 -13.34 -22.78
N ALA A 353 -7.27 -14.64 -22.69
CA ALA A 353 -7.53 -15.47 -23.85
C ALA A 353 -8.69 -14.93 -24.69
N LYS A 354 -9.78 -14.48 -24.07
CA LYS A 354 -10.89 -13.81 -24.76
C LYS A 354 -10.45 -12.54 -25.51
N GLN A 355 -9.51 -11.76 -24.94
CA GLN A 355 -8.97 -10.58 -25.62
C GLN A 355 -8.11 -10.96 -26.83
N LEU A 356 -7.32 -12.02 -26.72
CA LEU A 356 -6.55 -12.53 -27.87
C LEU A 356 -7.47 -12.96 -29.02
N VAL A 357 -8.51 -13.73 -28.72
CA VAL A 357 -9.49 -14.16 -29.75
C VAL A 357 -10.19 -12.96 -30.37
N LYS A 358 -10.61 -11.97 -29.56
CA LYS A 358 -11.22 -10.72 -30.08
C LYS A 358 -10.28 -9.98 -31.01
N GLN A 359 -8.98 -10.00 -30.77
CA GLN A 359 -7.96 -9.32 -31.58
C GLN A 359 -7.63 -10.10 -32.86
N SER A 360 -7.56 -11.44 -32.80
CA SER A 360 -7.07 -12.28 -33.88
C SER A 360 -8.18 -12.93 -34.71
N GLY A 361 -9.44 -12.89 -34.26
CA GLY A 361 -10.53 -13.65 -34.87
C GLY A 361 -10.18 -15.13 -34.97
N ASP A 362 -10.55 -15.76 -36.06
CA ASP A 362 -10.36 -17.20 -36.29
C ASP A 362 -8.94 -17.59 -36.78
N LYS A 363 -8.00 -16.65 -36.79
CA LYS A 363 -6.63 -16.90 -37.28
C LYS A 363 -5.95 -18.08 -36.61
N PHE A 364 -6.25 -18.32 -35.35
CA PHE A 364 -5.67 -19.39 -34.52
C PHE A 364 -6.72 -20.44 -34.07
N LEU A 365 -7.87 -20.44 -34.74
CA LEU A 365 -8.88 -21.48 -34.48
C LEU A 365 -8.36 -22.83 -34.95
N VAL A 366 -8.42 -23.85 -34.06
CA VAL A 366 -8.09 -25.21 -34.42
C VAL A 366 -9.22 -25.78 -35.29
N PRO A 367 -8.94 -26.32 -36.49
CA PRO A 367 -9.95 -26.93 -37.33
C PRO A 367 -10.64 -28.12 -36.61
N GLU A 368 -11.95 -28.27 -36.80
CA GLU A 368 -12.66 -29.47 -36.32
C GLU A 368 -12.11 -30.71 -37.02
N GLU A 369 -11.67 -31.69 -36.25
CA GLU A 369 -11.34 -33.01 -36.82
C GLU A 369 -12.62 -33.64 -37.35
N LYS A 370 -12.69 -33.89 -38.66
CA LYS A 370 -13.76 -34.72 -39.19
C LYS A 370 -13.56 -36.12 -38.64
N LYS A 371 -14.46 -36.54 -37.77
CA LYS A 371 -14.55 -37.92 -37.26
C LYS A 371 -14.89 -38.90 -38.36
#